data_799786d3948ba5a5d918d94674655b62
#
_entry.id   799786d3948ba5a5d918d94674655b62
#
_cell.length_a   1.000
_cell.length_b   1.000
_cell.length_c   1.000
_cell.angle_alpha   90.00
_cell.angle_beta   90.00
_cell.angle_gamma   90.00
#
_symmetry.space_group_name_H-M   'P 1'
#
loop_
_entity.id
_entity.type
_entity.pdbx_description
1 polymer ?
#
loop_
_entity_poly.entity_id
_entity_poly.type
_entity_poly.pdbx_seq_one_letter_code
_entity_poly.pdbx_strand_id
1 'polypeptide(L)'
;MNNRSDVVEIYADGACKGNPGPGGWGVWLSFDGREKELFGGEELTTNNRMELTAVIRALEALKRSCRAHIHTDSKYVSQGISEWIHNWKTRGWRTSDKKPVKNEDLWKRLDELAQQHTIEWIWVKGHAGDMGNERADALANRGAEAHMNQMGI
;
A
#
# COMPACT_ATOMS: atom_id res chain seq x y z
N MET A 1 -23.23 15.49 -16.10
CA MET A 1 -22.06 14.63 -16.19
C MET A 1 -21.70 14.05 -14.85
N ASN A 2 -21.46 12.76 -14.81
CA ASN A 2 -21.20 12.06 -13.58
C ASN A 2 -19.71 11.87 -13.38
N ASN A 3 -19.13 12.55 -12.40
CA ASN A 3 -17.68 12.50 -12.17
C ASN A 3 -17.24 11.30 -11.33
N ARG A 4 -18.19 10.51 -10.81
CA ARG A 4 -17.85 9.38 -9.95
C ARG A 4 -17.10 8.27 -10.69
N SER A 5 -17.40 8.12 -11.99
CA SER A 5 -16.74 7.09 -12.79
C SER A 5 -15.27 7.40 -13.06
N ASP A 6 -14.83 8.63 -12.79
CA ASP A 6 -13.44 9.04 -13.04
C ASP A 6 -12.51 8.74 -11.88
N VAL A 7 -13.03 8.26 -10.76
CA VAL A 7 -12.23 8.02 -9.55
C VAL A 7 -12.11 6.54 -9.28
N VAL A 8 -10.88 6.07 -9.11
CA VAL A 8 -10.62 4.69 -8.71
C VAL A 8 -10.61 4.62 -7.19
N GLU A 9 -11.40 3.74 -6.62
CA GLU A 9 -11.38 3.49 -5.17
C GLU A 9 -10.41 2.35 -4.92
N ILE A 10 -9.43 2.59 -4.06
CA ILE A 10 -8.39 1.62 -3.76
C ILE A 10 -8.33 1.38 -2.25
N TYR A 11 -8.38 0.10 -1.86
CA TYR A 11 -8.18 -0.31 -0.47
C TYR A 11 -6.94 -1.18 -0.44
N ALA A 12 -6.00 -0.84 0.43
CA ALA A 12 -4.70 -1.53 0.48
C ALA A 12 -4.36 -1.88 1.92
N ASP A 13 -3.77 -3.05 2.11
CA ASP A 13 -3.38 -3.50 3.44
C ASP A 13 -2.18 -4.43 3.35
N GLY A 14 -1.45 -4.54 4.46
CA GLY A 14 -0.32 -5.44 4.58
C GLY A 14 -0.42 -6.25 5.86
N ALA A 15 0.14 -7.44 5.84
CA ALA A 15 0.17 -8.33 7.00
C ALA A 15 1.52 -9.03 7.06
N CYS A 16 1.97 -9.32 8.27
CA CYS A 16 3.23 -10.04 8.45
C CYS A 16 3.10 -11.02 9.62
N LYS A 17 3.48 -12.27 9.39
CA LYS A 17 3.44 -13.32 10.40
C LYS A 17 4.79 -13.37 11.09
N GLY A 18 4.92 -12.67 12.22
CA GLY A 18 6.21 -12.37 12.81
C GLY A 18 6.78 -11.14 12.10
N ASN A 19 7.49 -10.31 12.76
CA ASN A 19 7.94 -9.04 12.18
C ASN A 19 9.42 -8.83 12.52
N PRO A 20 10.38 -9.35 11.69
CA PRO A 20 10.19 -9.85 10.33
C PRO A 20 9.70 -11.29 10.25
N GLY A 21 9.21 -11.66 9.06
CA GLY A 21 8.71 -13.00 8.80
C GLY A 21 7.97 -13.05 7.48
N PRO A 22 7.24 -14.14 7.20
CA PRO A 22 6.43 -14.21 6.00
C PRO A 22 5.35 -13.14 6.04
N GLY A 23 5.17 -12.44 4.94
CA GLY A 23 4.18 -11.38 4.88
C GLY A 23 3.42 -11.37 3.57
N GLY A 24 2.34 -10.63 3.55
CA GLY A 24 1.51 -10.48 2.37
C GLY A 24 0.95 -9.08 2.24
N TRP A 25 0.51 -8.78 1.04
CA TRP A 25 -0.15 -7.52 0.73
C TRP A 25 -1.44 -7.82 -0.02
N GLY A 26 -2.43 -6.96 0.15
CA GLY A 26 -3.72 -7.12 -0.49
C GLY A 26 -4.27 -5.79 -0.97
N VAL A 27 -4.94 -5.82 -2.10
CA VAL A 27 -5.53 -4.65 -2.73
C VAL A 27 -6.90 -5.00 -3.30
N TRP A 28 -7.87 -4.14 -3.04
CA TRP A 28 -9.15 -4.19 -3.72
C TRP A 28 -9.37 -2.86 -4.42
N LEU A 29 -9.57 -2.91 -5.74
CA LEU A 29 -9.82 -1.72 -6.54
C LEU A 29 -11.24 -1.79 -7.10
N SER A 30 -11.88 -0.63 -7.15
CA SER A 30 -13.20 -0.51 -7.74
C SER A 30 -13.22 0.74 -8.63
N PHE A 31 -13.67 0.55 -9.87
CA PHE A 31 -13.75 1.65 -10.82
C PHE A 31 -14.96 1.42 -11.73
N ASP A 32 -15.89 2.36 -11.70
CA ASP A 32 -17.05 2.34 -12.60
C ASP A 32 -17.78 0.99 -12.58
N GLY A 33 -18.01 0.46 -11.36
CA GLY A 33 -18.72 -0.80 -11.18
C GLY A 33 -17.88 -2.05 -11.39
N ARG A 34 -16.63 -1.90 -11.79
CA ARG A 34 -15.71 -3.03 -11.99
C ARG A 34 -14.81 -3.15 -10.78
N GLU A 35 -14.56 -4.38 -10.37
CA GLU A 35 -13.73 -4.67 -9.21
C GLU A 35 -12.54 -5.54 -9.61
N LYS A 36 -11.44 -5.34 -8.91
CA LYS A 36 -10.25 -6.15 -9.10
C LYS A 36 -9.60 -6.40 -7.75
N GLU A 37 -9.19 -7.64 -7.52
CA GLU A 37 -8.46 -8.02 -6.32
C GLU A 37 -7.05 -8.42 -6.71
N LEU A 38 -6.08 -7.96 -5.91
CA LEU A 38 -4.68 -8.33 -6.09
C LEU A 38 -4.13 -8.74 -4.75
N PHE A 39 -3.25 -9.72 -4.74
CA PHE A 39 -2.55 -10.07 -3.51
C PHE A 39 -1.24 -10.78 -3.85
N GLY A 40 -0.33 -10.78 -2.90
CA GLY A 40 0.93 -11.47 -3.03
C GLY A 40 1.63 -11.50 -1.69
N GLY A 41 2.84 -12.03 -1.65
CA GLY A 41 3.57 -12.13 -0.41
C GLY A 41 5.05 -12.31 -0.61
N GLU A 42 5.78 -12.33 0.50
CA GLU A 42 7.23 -12.52 0.54
C GLU A 42 7.58 -13.40 1.73
N GLU A 43 8.65 -14.19 1.57
CA GLU A 43 9.09 -15.10 2.62
C GLU A 43 9.60 -14.40 3.86
N LEU A 44 10.29 -13.27 3.66
CA LEU A 44 10.89 -12.53 4.76
C LEU A 44 10.72 -11.04 4.51
N THR A 45 9.87 -10.43 5.30
CA THR A 45 9.56 -9.02 5.13
C THR A 45 9.10 -8.43 6.46
N THR A 46 8.58 -7.22 6.44
CA THR A 46 8.03 -6.56 7.62
C THR A 46 6.65 -6.04 7.30
N ASN A 47 5.89 -5.74 8.35
CA ASN A 47 4.56 -5.18 8.18
C ASN A 47 4.61 -3.87 7.38
N ASN A 48 5.55 -2.99 7.71
CA ASN A 48 5.66 -1.71 7.01
C ASN A 48 5.98 -1.88 5.53
N ARG A 49 6.85 -2.83 5.18
CA ARG A 49 7.14 -3.09 3.78
C ARG A 49 5.91 -3.61 3.03
N MET A 50 5.12 -4.45 3.68
CA MET A 50 3.90 -4.98 3.05
C MET A 50 2.84 -3.90 2.87
N GLU A 51 2.73 -2.98 3.82
CA GLU A 51 1.83 -1.84 3.70
C GLU A 51 2.20 -0.97 2.50
N LEU A 52 3.49 -0.66 2.35
CA LEU A 52 3.97 0.11 1.20
C LEU A 52 3.78 -0.65 -0.11
N THR A 53 4.10 -1.94 -0.09
CA THR A 53 4.00 -2.77 -1.29
C THR A 53 2.55 -2.84 -1.79
N ALA A 54 1.58 -2.92 -0.88
CA ALA A 54 0.17 -2.94 -1.27
C ALA A 54 -0.19 -1.70 -2.08
N VAL A 55 0.18 -0.52 -1.60
CA VAL A 55 -0.11 0.72 -2.30
C VAL A 55 0.61 0.78 -3.64
N ILE A 56 1.88 0.38 -3.65
CA ILE A 56 2.67 0.37 -4.88
C ILE A 56 2.03 -0.54 -5.94
N ARG A 57 1.66 -1.75 -5.55
CA ARG A 57 1.04 -2.71 -6.48
C ARG A 57 -0.29 -2.20 -7.00
N ALA A 58 -1.06 -1.51 -6.15
CA ALA A 58 -2.31 -0.91 -6.57
C ALA A 58 -2.07 0.13 -7.67
N LEU A 59 -1.11 1.03 -7.46
CA LEU A 59 -0.82 2.08 -8.43
C LEU A 59 -0.21 1.51 -9.71
N GLU A 60 0.60 0.47 -9.61
CA GLU A 60 1.17 -0.19 -10.78
C GLU A 60 0.10 -0.85 -11.65
N ALA A 61 -1.03 -1.21 -11.05
CA ALA A 61 -2.13 -1.83 -11.79
C ALA A 61 -2.92 -0.82 -12.63
N LEU A 62 -2.74 0.46 -12.38
CA LEU A 62 -3.41 1.51 -13.15
C LEU A 62 -2.65 1.75 -14.44
N LYS A 63 -3.33 1.60 -15.56
CA LYS A 63 -2.68 1.63 -16.88
C LYS A 63 -2.48 3.03 -17.46
N ARG A 64 -3.05 4.03 -16.81
CA ARG A 64 -2.94 5.42 -17.25
C ARG A 64 -3.12 6.32 -16.05
N SER A 65 -2.83 7.62 -16.21
CA SER A 65 -3.04 8.59 -15.15
C SER A 65 -4.50 8.57 -14.69
N CYS A 66 -4.70 8.46 -13.40
CA CYS A 66 -6.02 8.36 -12.80
C CYS A 66 -6.17 9.29 -11.62
N ARG A 67 -7.43 9.58 -11.30
CA ARG A 67 -7.77 10.13 -9.99
C ARG A 67 -8.10 8.95 -9.12
N ALA A 68 -7.51 8.90 -7.94
CA ALA A 68 -7.65 7.74 -7.07
C ALA A 68 -7.85 8.16 -5.62
N HIS A 69 -8.69 7.41 -4.92
CA HIS A 69 -8.80 7.49 -3.47
C HIS A 69 -8.11 6.25 -2.92
N ILE A 70 -7.08 6.44 -2.10
CA ILE A 70 -6.38 5.32 -1.48
C ILE A 70 -6.75 5.27 -0.01
N HIS A 71 -7.41 4.18 0.37
CA HIS A 71 -7.85 3.93 1.74
C HIS A 71 -6.83 3.00 2.41
N THR A 72 -6.25 3.44 3.50
CA THR A 72 -5.29 2.63 4.25
C THR A 72 -5.43 2.93 5.74
N ASP A 73 -5.20 1.92 6.58
CA ASP A 73 -5.17 2.10 8.03
C ASP A 73 -3.73 2.21 8.55
N SER A 74 -2.75 2.21 7.65
CA SER A 74 -1.35 2.28 8.03
C SER A 74 -0.93 3.69 8.40
N LYS A 75 -0.63 3.91 9.67
CA LYS A 75 -0.06 5.19 10.13
C LYS A 75 1.29 5.45 9.48
N TYR A 76 2.06 4.41 9.28
CA TYR A 76 3.37 4.50 8.67
C TYR A 76 3.28 5.11 7.27
N VAL A 77 2.38 4.58 6.45
CA VAL A 77 2.19 5.11 5.08
C VAL A 77 1.64 6.53 5.13
N SER A 78 0.63 6.75 5.98
CA SER A 78 -0.01 8.05 6.08
C SER A 78 0.96 9.14 6.52
N GLN A 79 1.73 8.87 7.57
CA GLN A 79 2.72 9.84 8.07
C GLN A 79 3.85 10.05 7.09
N GLY A 80 4.30 8.99 6.44
CA GLY A 80 5.37 9.11 5.47
C GLY A 80 4.99 10.02 4.31
N ILE A 81 3.80 9.85 3.79
CA ILE A 81 3.31 10.65 2.66
C ILE A 81 3.08 12.11 3.07
N SER A 82 2.50 12.34 4.25
CA SER A 82 2.10 13.69 4.65
C SER A 82 3.22 14.47 5.32
N GLU A 83 4.16 13.80 5.99
CA GLU A 83 5.14 14.48 6.81
C GLU A 83 6.59 14.22 6.42
N TRP A 84 6.96 12.95 6.19
CA TRP A 84 8.38 12.57 6.09
C TRP A 84 8.97 12.72 4.69
N ILE A 85 8.19 12.42 3.67
CA ILE A 85 8.72 12.26 2.32
C ILE A 85 9.32 13.56 1.76
N HIS A 86 8.75 14.69 2.11
CA HIS A 86 9.25 16.00 1.64
C HIS A 86 10.66 16.27 2.17
N ASN A 87 10.88 15.97 3.44
CA ASN A 87 12.19 16.16 4.06
C ASN A 87 13.21 15.18 3.48
N TRP A 88 12.79 13.94 3.26
CA TRP A 88 13.68 12.95 2.66
C TRP A 88 14.12 13.37 1.26
N LYS A 89 13.21 13.88 0.47
CA LYS A 89 13.54 14.32 -0.91
C LYS A 89 14.53 15.47 -0.90
N THR A 90 14.37 16.43 0.02
CA THR A 90 15.29 17.55 0.10
C THR A 90 16.66 17.14 0.64
N ARG A 91 16.74 16.04 1.37
CA ARG A 91 17.99 15.54 1.95
C ARG A 91 18.62 14.42 1.14
N GLY A 92 18.17 14.20 -0.09
CA GLY A 92 18.70 13.14 -0.94
C GLY A 92 18.39 11.76 -0.41
N TRP A 93 17.21 11.59 0.19
CA TRP A 93 16.73 10.32 0.75
C TRP A 93 17.56 9.84 1.94
N ARG A 94 17.96 10.79 2.76
CA ARG A 94 18.70 10.49 4.00
C ARG A 94 17.95 11.06 5.19
N THR A 95 18.15 10.42 6.33
CA THR A 95 17.60 10.92 7.58
C THR A 95 18.42 12.12 8.06
N SER A 96 17.98 12.77 9.13
CA SER A 96 18.72 13.88 9.73
C SER A 96 20.13 13.45 10.18
N ASP A 97 20.32 12.16 10.49
CA ASP A 97 21.63 11.59 10.87
C ASP A 97 22.47 11.20 9.64
N LYS A 98 22.04 11.56 8.44
CA LYS A 98 22.71 11.26 7.19
C LYS A 98 22.75 9.77 6.85
N LYS A 99 21.85 8.97 7.45
CA LYS A 99 21.71 7.56 7.14
C LYS A 99 20.66 7.36 6.06
N PRO A 100 20.74 6.29 5.26
CA PRO A 100 19.68 6.03 4.28
C PRO A 100 18.33 5.89 4.95
N VAL A 101 17.30 6.37 4.27
CA VAL A 101 15.92 6.23 4.75
C VAL A 101 15.54 4.76 4.77
N LYS A 102 14.94 4.32 5.86
CA LYS A 102 14.48 2.93 5.97
C LYS A 102 13.39 2.67 4.93
N ASN A 103 13.50 1.53 4.24
CA ASN A 103 12.59 1.18 3.14
C ASN A 103 12.63 2.18 1.99
N GLU A 104 13.80 2.77 1.78
CA GLU A 104 14.02 3.78 0.75
C GLU A 104 13.58 3.31 -0.64
N ASP A 105 13.85 2.06 -0.97
CA ASP A 105 13.49 1.48 -2.25
C ASP A 105 11.97 1.59 -2.51
N LEU A 106 11.18 1.25 -1.51
CA LEU A 106 9.73 1.28 -1.64
C LEU A 106 9.20 2.72 -1.62
N TRP A 107 9.75 3.57 -0.75
CA TRP A 107 9.32 4.96 -0.70
C TRP A 107 9.59 5.71 -2.00
N LYS A 108 10.74 5.45 -2.62
CA LYS A 108 11.06 6.07 -3.91
C LYS A 108 10.12 5.60 -5.00
N ARG A 109 9.82 4.31 -5.03
CA ARG A 109 8.88 3.76 -6.00
C ARG A 109 7.49 4.35 -5.83
N LEU A 110 7.03 4.44 -4.58
CA LEU A 110 5.73 5.03 -4.29
C LEU A 110 5.68 6.49 -4.74
N ASP A 111 6.72 7.25 -4.46
CA ASP A 111 6.78 8.66 -4.86
C ASP A 111 6.68 8.82 -6.38
N GLU A 112 7.42 8.01 -7.13
CA GLU A 112 7.35 8.01 -8.59
C GLU A 112 5.93 7.75 -9.09
N LEU A 113 5.31 6.71 -8.55
CA LEU A 113 3.97 6.32 -8.97
C LEU A 113 2.93 7.37 -8.59
N ALA A 114 3.06 7.94 -7.41
CA ALA A 114 2.11 8.93 -6.93
C ALA A 114 2.11 10.18 -7.81
N GLN A 115 3.26 10.53 -8.37
CA GLN A 115 3.35 11.69 -9.25
C GLN A 115 2.62 11.50 -10.58
N GLN A 116 2.35 10.26 -10.95
CA GLN A 116 1.65 9.95 -12.20
C GLN A 116 0.14 10.02 -12.08
N HIS A 117 -0.36 10.18 -10.86
CA HIS A 117 -1.79 10.17 -10.58
C HIS A 117 -2.18 11.31 -9.66
N THR A 118 -3.48 11.61 -9.61
CA THR A 118 -4.04 12.57 -8.65
C THR A 118 -4.64 11.75 -7.52
N ILE A 119 -3.98 11.73 -6.37
CA ILE A 119 -4.33 10.85 -5.26
C ILE A 119 -4.86 11.64 -4.07
N GLU A 120 -5.99 11.18 -3.55
CA GLU A 120 -6.48 11.61 -2.26
C GLU A 120 -6.28 10.45 -1.30
N TRP A 121 -5.51 10.68 -0.23
CA TRP A 121 -5.21 9.67 0.77
C TRP A 121 -6.29 9.70 1.84
N ILE A 122 -6.92 8.57 2.09
CA ILE A 122 -8.01 8.46 3.05
C ILE A 122 -7.57 7.52 4.17
N TRP A 123 -7.46 8.09 5.36
CA TRP A 123 -7.08 7.32 6.54
C TRP A 123 -8.30 6.57 7.07
N VAL A 124 -8.20 5.25 7.11
CA VAL A 124 -9.24 4.39 7.67
C VAL A 124 -8.87 4.10 9.12
N LYS A 125 -9.75 4.46 10.03
CA LYS A 125 -9.48 4.29 11.45
C LYS A 125 -10.13 3.00 11.95
N GLY A 126 -9.32 2.00 12.23
CA GLY A 126 -9.81 0.71 12.64
C GLY A 126 -10.36 -0.10 11.48
N HIS A 127 -10.82 -1.30 11.76
CA HIS A 127 -11.28 -2.22 10.72
C HIS A 127 -12.79 -2.47 10.77
N ALA A 128 -13.40 -2.19 11.89
CA ALA A 128 -14.79 -2.57 12.10
C ALA A 128 -15.72 -1.84 11.15
N GLY A 129 -16.48 -2.61 10.38
CA GLY A 129 -17.51 -2.05 9.53
C GLY A 129 -17.05 -1.50 8.19
N ASP A 130 -15.75 -1.50 7.91
CA ASP A 130 -15.25 -1.05 6.63
C ASP A 130 -15.01 -2.26 5.73
N MET A 131 -15.93 -2.47 4.80
CA MET A 131 -15.91 -3.64 3.94
C MET A 131 -14.65 -3.69 3.05
N GLY A 132 -14.26 -2.55 2.48
CA GLY A 132 -13.09 -2.50 1.62
C GLY A 132 -11.81 -2.80 2.37
N ASN A 133 -11.68 -2.25 3.57
CA ASN A 133 -10.51 -2.49 4.42
C ASN A 133 -10.43 -3.94 4.84
N GLU A 134 -11.57 -4.54 5.20
CA GLU A 134 -11.62 -5.95 5.58
C GLU A 134 -11.26 -6.86 4.41
N ARG A 135 -11.67 -6.49 3.19
CA ARG A 135 -11.32 -7.24 2.00
C ARG A 135 -9.82 -7.21 1.72
N ALA A 136 -9.22 -6.02 1.83
CA ALA A 136 -7.78 -5.88 1.63
C ALA A 136 -7.01 -6.66 2.68
N ASP A 137 -7.48 -6.63 3.93
CA ASP A 137 -6.85 -7.39 5.02
C ASP A 137 -6.90 -8.89 4.74
N ALA A 138 -8.04 -9.40 4.31
CA ALA A 138 -8.17 -10.82 3.98
C ALA A 138 -7.22 -11.23 2.86
N LEU A 139 -7.09 -10.38 1.84
CA LEU A 139 -6.18 -10.64 0.73
C LEU A 139 -4.72 -10.62 1.18
N ALA A 140 -4.36 -9.70 2.07
CA ALA A 140 -3.01 -9.62 2.60
C ALA A 140 -2.66 -10.90 3.38
N ASN A 141 -3.61 -11.39 4.17
CA ASN A 141 -3.41 -12.62 4.92
C ASN A 141 -3.27 -13.83 4.00
N ARG A 142 -4.03 -13.87 2.91
CA ARG A 142 -3.88 -14.94 1.90
C ARG A 142 -2.47 -14.94 1.31
N GLY A 143 -1.93 -13.76 1.02
CA GLY A 143 -0.59 -13.66 0.49
C GLY A 143 0.45 -14.19 1.46
N ALA A 144 0.33 -13.81 2.74
CA ALA A 144 1.26 -14.27 3.77
C ALA A 144 1.15 -15.78 3.97
N GLU A 145 -0.07 -16.32 4.00
CA GLU A 145 -0.29 -17.75 4.20
C GLU A 145 0.24 -18.60 3.05
N ALA A 146 0.14 -18.10 1.84
CA ALA A 146 0.69 -18.82 0.68
C ALA A 146 2.19 -19.03 0.84
N HIS A 147 2.91 -18.03 1.36
CA HIS A 147 4.35 -18.17 1.61
C HIS A 147 4.66 -19.07 2.78
N MET A 148 3.84 -19.05 3.81
CA MET A 148 3.99 -19.97 4.93
C MET A 148 3.86 -21.43 4.45
N ASN A 149 2.89 -21.68 3.59
CA ASN A 149 2.67 -23.04 3.05
C ASN A 149 3.86 -23.50 2.21
N GLN A 150 4.42 -22.60 1.41
CA GLN A 150 5.60 -22.92 0.59
C GLN A 150 6.82 -23.25 1.45
N MET A 151 6.89 -22.65 2.62
CA MET A 151 7.99 -22.88 3.55
C MET A 151 7.80 -24.14 4.39
N GLY A 152 6.68 -24.81 4.24
CA GLY A 152 6.39 -26.02 5.01
C GLY A 152 5.99 -25.75 6.45
N ILE A 153 5.53 -24.57 6.71
CA ILE A 153 5.15 -24.15 8.06
C ILE A 153 3.65 -24.30 8.29
#